data_9c36699aff917169084214269d7a5a3e
#
_entry.id   9c36699aff917169084214269d7a5a3e
#
_cell.length_a   1.000
_cell.length_b   1.000
_cell.length_c   1.000
_cell.angle_alpha   90.00
_cell.angle_beta   90.00
_cell.angle_gamma   90.00
#
_symmetry.space_group_name_H-M   'P 1'
#
loop_
_entity.id
_entity.type
_entity.pdbx_description
1 polymer ?
#
loop_
_entity_poly.entity_id
_entity_poly.type
_entity_poly.pdbx_seq_one_letter_code
_entity_poly.pdbx_strand_id
1 'polypeptide(L)'
;MAKNITPRAKNFPQWYQDVIAAGELADHAPIKGCMVIRPDGFGIWESLQAQLDYRFKETGHVNAYFPLLIPESFMQKEAQHVEGFAPELAVVTKAGGKDLEEALVVRPTSETVIGHMYSKWLNSYRDLPILINQWTNVMRWEKRTRLFLRTSEFLWQEGHTAHETLQDAEEETLKMLEIYRETLEDICAIPVVVGEKPEHDKFAGALRTYALEAMMQDKKALQSATSHNLGQNFSKAFGIDFLNRDNQLDYAWTTSWGISTRAIGGIIMTHGDDDGIILPPKIAPTKVVVVPIFTSVEEKRQTFEHADKVAEILREKLGTLCVKVDYRDNMKPGDKFFTWIQKGVPLRVEVGPKDVASNGGMLVRRDNREKKACDLNYLGDTAATILDGIQNALFARAEKLLADNTHTADSYGEFQDIMQGEGGFILAHWDGTVETAEKIQKKTKFAIRLVPRDGDLSPGSCMITGKPSKQRVLFALAY
;
A
#
# COMPACT_ATOMS: atom_id res chain seq x y z
N MET A 1 14.22 -7.68 -23.18
CA MET A 1 14.63 -7.41 -21.79
C MET A 1 15.36 -6.08 -21.71
N ALA A 2 15.00 -5.28 -20.74
CA ALA A 2 15.67 -4.02 -20.47
C ALA A 2 17.13 -4.25 -20.11
N LYS A 3 18.04 -3.56 -20.78
CA LYS A 3 19.48 -3.69 -20.48
C LYS A 3 19.87 -3.11 -19.10
N ASN A 4 19.00 -2.28 -18.51
CA ASN A 4 19.20 -1.56 -17.25
C ASN A 4 18.40 -2.13 -16.08
N ILE A 5 17.73 -3.28 -16.24
CA ILE A 5 16.98 -3.97 -15.19
C ILE A 5 17.56 -5.37 -15.01
N THR A 6 17.97 -5.69 -13.80
CA THR A 6 18.42 -7.02 -13.40
C THR A 6 17.24 -8.01 -13.50
N PRO A 7 17.40 -9.20 -14.12
CA PRO A 7 16.31 -10.18 -14.14
C PRO A 7 15.88 -10.61 -12.73
N ARG A 8 14.56 -10.69 -12.48
CA ARG A 8 13.98 -11.07 -11.18
C ARG A 8 14.53 -12.39 -10.65
N ALA A 9 14.62 -13.39 -11.52
CA ALA A 9 15.12 -14.72 -11.17
C ALA A 9 16.59 -14.72 -10.73
N LYS A 10 17.38 -13.71 -11.15
CA LYS A 10 18.79 -13.58 -10.79
C LYS A 10 18.98 -12.90 -9.44
N ASN A 11 18.26 -11.80 -9.22
CA ASN A 11 18.36 -11.01 -7.98
C ASN A 11 17.13 -10.12 -7.81
N PHE A 12 16.11 -10.63 -7.09
CA PHE A 12 14.84 -9.92 -6.88
C PHE A 12 15.01 -8.59 -6.14
N PRO A 13 15.83 -8.47 -5.07
CA PRO A 13 16.09 -7.19 -4.43
C PRO A 13 16.71 -6.14 -5.35
N GLN A 14 17.63 -6.52 -6.23
CA GLN A 14 18.25 -5.60 -7.19
C GLN A 14 17.26 -5.24 -8.31
N TRP A 15 16.53 -6.22 -8.84
CA TRP A 15 15.45 -5.99 -9.78
C TRP A 15 14.47 -4.92 -9.29
N TYR A 16 14.06 -5.00 -8.04
CA TYR A 16 13.15 -4.02 -7.43
C TYR A 16 13.71 -2.60 -7.47
N GLN A 17 15.00 -2.41 -7.15
CA GLN A 17 15.66 -1.10 -7.22
C GLN A 17 15.77 -0.60 -8.67
N ASP A 18 16.14 -1.50 -9.57
CA ASP A 18 16.30 -1.16 -10.99
C ASP A 18 14.96 -0.75 -11.62
N VAL A 19 13.84 -1.40 -11.25
CA VAL A 19 12.49 -1.03 -11.71
C VAL A 19 12.10 0.36 -11.22
N ILE A 20 12.38 0.70 -9.96
CA ILE A 20 12.11 2.04 -9.41
C ILE A 20 12.89 3.10 -10.19
N ALA A 21 14.17 2.87 -10.43
CA ALA A 21 15.04 3.78 -11.17
C ALA A 21 14.60 3.92 -12.63
N ALA A 22 14.35 2.79 -13.31
CA ALA A 22 13.92 2.76 -14.71
C ALA A 22 12.55 3.39 -14.95
N GLY A 23 11.61 3.20 -14.01
CA GLY A 23 10.28 3.82 -14.01
C GLY A 23 10.28 5.28 -13.58
N GLU A 24 11.44 5.82 -13.16
CA GLU A 24 11.58 7.18 -12.62
C GLU A 24 10.61 7.44 -11.44
N LEU A 25 10.44 6.45 -10.55
CA LEU A 25 9.45 6.50 -9.47
C LEU A 25 9.97 7.22 -8.21
N ALA A 26 11.21 6.97 -7.84
CA ALA A 26 11.85 7.57 -6.67
C ALA A 26 13.38 7.55 -6.79
N ASP A 27 14.02 8.42 -6.01
CA ASP A 27 15.48 8.47 -5.81
C ASP A 27 15.82 8.57 -4.31
N HIS A 28 17.06 8.24 -3.98
CA HIS A 28 17.57 8.44 -2.63
C HIS A 28 17.77 9.93 -2.35
N ALA A 29 17.25 10.40 -1.22
CA ALA A 29 17.51 11.77 -0.76
C ALA A 29 18.93 11.91 -0.19
N PRO A 30 19.47 13.15 -0.06
CA PRO A 30 20.73 13.40 0.63
C PRO A 30 20.72 12.97 2.10
N ILE A 31 19.54 12.94 2.72
CA ILE A 31 19.33 12.47 4.09
C ILE A 31 19.23 10.94 4.06
N LYS A 32 20.10 10.27 4.82
CA LYS A 32 20.14 8.81 4.87
C LYS A 32 18.79 8.22 5.26
N GLY A 33 18.32 7.30 4.44
CA GLY A 33 17.07 6.59 4.68
C GLY A 33 15.81 7.30 4.20
N CYS A 34 15.91 8.55 3.76
CA CYS A 34 14.82 9.27 3.12
C CYS A 34 14.83 9.08 1.60
N MET A 35 13.67 9.28 0.97
CA MET A 35 13.53 9.21 -0.49
C MET A 35 12.92 10.49 -1.05
N VAL A 36 13.26 10.78 -2.30
CA VAL A 36 12.53 11.73 -3.13
C VAL A 36 11.57 10.92 -3.99
N ILE A 37 10.27 11.10 -3.83
CA ILE A 37 9.28 10.50 -4.73
C ILE A 37 9.20 11.38 -5.96
N ARG A 38 9.53 10.83 -7.13
CA ARG A 38 9.52 11.55 -8.41
C ARG A 38 8.10 11.68 -8.95
N PRO A 39 7.83 12.55 -9.93
CA PRO A 39 6.48 12.82 -10.41
C PRO A 39 5.65 11.58 -10.81
N ASP A 40 6.26 10.59 -11.49
CA ASP A 40 5.55 9.37 -11.88
C ASP A 40 5.18 8.52 -10.66
N GLY A 41 6.07 8.42 -9.66
CA GLY A 41 5.79 7.74 -8.40
C GLY A 41 4.77 8.48 -7.54
N PHE A 42 4.86 9.82 -7.50
CA PHE A 42 3.92 10.65 -6.76
C PHE A 42 2.51 10.60 -7.36
N GLY A 43 2.40 10.57 -8.69
CA GLY A 43 1.11 10.41 -9.36
C GLY A 43 0.39 9.08 -9.00
N ILE A 44 1.15 7.99 -8.73
CA ILE A 44 0.54 6.75 -8.21
C ILE A 44 -0.01 6.99 -6.79
N TRP A 45 0.73 7.72 -5.94
CA TRP A 45 0.28 8.08 -4.60
C TRP A 45 -0.98 8.97 -4.64
N GLU A 46 -1.02 9.99 -5.49
CA GLU A 46 -2.19 10.85 -5.67
C GLU A 46 -3.43 10.04 -6.12
N SER A 47 -3.24 9.06 -7.02
CA SER A 47 -4.32 8.18 -7.45
C SER A 47 -4.84 7.31 -6.30
N LEU A 48 -3.95 6.74 -5.48
CA LEU A 48 -4.31 5.97 -4.29
C LEU A 48 -5.05 6.84 -3.27
N GLN A 49 -4.51 8.04 -3.02
CA GLN A 49 -5.11 9.02 -2.12
C GLN A 49 -6.53 9.38 -2.57
N ALA A 50 -6.73 9.70 -3.84
CA ALA A 50 -8.05 10.06 -4.36
C ALA A 50 -9.09 8.95 -4.17
N GLN A 51 -8.71 7.69 -4.42
CA GLN A 51 -9.59 6.53 -4.26
C GLN A 51 -9.96 6.27 -2.81
N LEU A 52 -8.99 6.32 -1.91
CA LEU A 52 -9.21 6.11 -0.47
C LEU A 52 -9.95 7.28 0.18
N ASP A 53 -9.57 8.53 -0.13
CA ASP A 53 -10.20 9.72 0.42
C ASP A 53 -11.69 9.79 0.07
N TYR A 54 -12.04 9.38 -1.15
CA TYR A 54 -13.43 9.24 -1.56
C TYR A 54 -14.18 8.23 -0.67
N ARG A 55 -13.64 7.02 -0.47
CA ARG A 55 -14.25 5.96 0.35
C ARG A 55 -14.38 6.35 1.82
N PHE A 56 -13.38 7.03 2.38
CA PHE A 56 -13.46 7.55 3.76
C PHE A 56 -14.58 8.59 3.91
N LYS A 57 -14.73 9.49 2.95
CA LYS A 57 -15.80 10.49 2.97
C LYS A 57 -17.19 9.88 2.82
N GLU A 58 -17.34 8.82 2.03
CA GLU A 58 -18.61 8.06 1.93
C GLU A 58 -19.03 7.46 3.27
N THR A 59 -18.08 7.13 4.14
CA THR A 59 -18.33 6.62 5.50
C THR A 59 -18.44 7.71 6.57
N GLY A 60 -18.45 8.98 6.16
CA GLY A 60 -18.65 10.13 7.06
C GLY A 60 -17.36 10.70 7.67
N HIS A 61 -16.19 10.19 7.29
CA HIS A 61 -14.92 10.72 7.78
C HIS A 61 -14.58 12.06 7.14
N VAL A 62 -13.89 12.91 7.91
CA VAL A 62 -13.41 14.21 7.46
C VAL A 62 -11.89 14.32 7.64
N ASN A 63 -11.25 15.06 6.74
CA ASN A 63 -9.82 15.29 6.83
C ASN A 63 -9.50 16.40 7.82
N ALA A 64 -8.47 16.19 8.65
CA ALA A 64 -7.87 17.19 9.52
C ALA A 64 -6.35 17.17 9.35
N TYR A 65 -5.67 18.12 9.98
CA TYR A 65 -4.20 18.20 10.01
C TYR A 65 -3.71 18.48 11.42
N PHE A 66 -2.78 17.66 11.88
CA PHE A 66 -2.11 17.81 13.19
C PHE A 66 -0.63 18.14 12.99
N PRO A 67 0.00 18.85 13.95
CA PRO A 67 1.38 19.31 13.82
C PRO A 67 2.39 18.17 13.62
N LEU A 68 3.45 18.46 12.85
CA LEU A 68 4.59 17.58 12.64
C LEU A 68 5.37 17.30 13.94
N LEU A 69 5.52 18.33 14.78
CA LEU A 69 6.30 18.27 16.01
C LEU A 69 5.40 18.03 17.21
N ILE A 70 5.78 17.08 18.03
CA ILE A 70 5.06 16.64 19.23
C ILE A 70 5.97 16.88 20.45
N PRO A 71 5.49 17.47 21.57
CA PRO A 71 6.27 17.54 22.80
C PRO A 71 6.74 16.14 23.25
N GLU A 72 8.01 15.99 23.62
CA GLU A 72 8.55 14.70 24.03
C GLU A 72 7.80 14.12 25.24
N SER A 73 7.33 14.98 26.14
CA SER A 73 6.51 14.57 27.29
C SER A 73 5.21 13.85 26.90
N PHE A 74 4.65 14.10 25.71
CA PHE A 74 3.46 13.38 25.24
C PHE A 74 3.77 11.92 24.89
N MET A 75 4.98 11.66 24.39
CA MET A 75 5.40 10.30 24.10
C MET A 75 5.55 9.44 25.36
N GLN A 76 5.77 10.07 26.52
CA GLN A 76 5.97 9.38 27.79
C GLN A 76 4.66 9.04 28.52
N LYS A 77 3.51 9.56 28.08
CA LYS A 77 2.22 9.37 28.77
C LYS A 77 1.65 7.96 28.63
N GLU A 78 1.94 7.27 27.54
CA GLU A 78 1.49 5.89 27.30
C GLU A 78 2.74 5.01 27.20
N ALA A 79 2.99 4.21 28.25
CA ALA A 79 4.24 3.47 28.43
C ALA A 79 4.51 2.43 27.32
N GLN A 80 3.48 1.70 26.87
CA GLN A 80 3.66 0.69 25.81
C GLN A 80 3.97 1.35 24.47
N HIS A 81 3.36 2.50 24.18
CA HIS A 81 3.62 3.27 22.98
C HIS A 81 5.07 3.79 22.95
N VAL A 82 5.56 4.30 24.09
CA VAL A 82 6.96 4.72 24.25
C VAL A 82 7.91 3.57 23.97
N GLU A 83 7.69 2.43 24.58
CA GLU A 83 8.55 1.25 24.43
C GLU A 83 8.63 0.79 22.95
N GLY A 84 7.51 0.87 22.22
CA GLY A 84 7.44 0.51 20.81
C GLY A 84 8.19 1.46 19.88
N PHE A 85 8.18 2.78 20.16
CA PHE A 85 8.72 3.80 19.24
C PHE A 85 10.03 4.46 19.67
N ALA A 86 10.41 4.39 20.95
CA ALA A 86 11.60 5.08 21.46
C ALA A 86 12.89 4.89 20.64
N PRO A 87 13.19 3.69 20.09
CA PRO A 87 14.40 3.48 19.31
C PRO A 87 14.42 4.18 17.94
N GLU A 88 13.26 4.65 17.45
CA GLU A 88 13.05 5.17 16.10
C GLU A 88 12.75 6.67 16.07
N LEU A 89 12.82 7.37 17.20
CA LEU A 89 12.48 8.78 17.28
C LEU A 89 13.55 9.68 16.66
N ALA A 90 13.12 10.68 15.91
CA ALA A 90 13.91 11.84 15.52
C ALA A 90 13.55 13.00 16.44
N VAL A 91 14.53 13.53 17.17
CA VAL A 91 14.31 14.53 18.23
C VAL A 91 14.89 15.88 17.83
N VAL A 92 14.12 16.96 18.01
CA VAL A 92 14.52 18.34 17.78
C VAL A 92 14.78 19.00 19.11
N THR A 93 16.02 19.40 19.35
CA THR A 93 16.46 20.05 20.60
C THR A 93 16.71 21.54 20.45
N LYS A 94 16.76 22.05 19.19
CA LYS A 94 17.03 23.48 18.89
C LYS A 94 16.05 24.02 17.87
N ALA A 95 15.53 25.22 18.09
CA ALA A 95 14.74 25.95 17.12
C ALA A 95 14.93 27.46 17.33
N GLY A 96 14.81 28.25 16.23
CA GLY A 96 15.00 29.70 16.30
C GLY A 96 16.41 30.14 16.81
N GLY A 97 17.43 29.30 16.62
CA GLY A 97 18.80 29.56 17.05
C GLY A 97 19.07 29.34 18.55
N LYS A 98 18.13 28.79 19.31
CA LYS A 98 18.23 28.53 20.75
C LYS A 98 17.90 27.06 21.06
N ASP A 99 18.42 26.57 22.18
CA ASP A 99 17.98 25.33 22.77
C ASP A 99 16.52 25.45 23.21
N LEU A 100 15.74 24.37 22.99
CA LEU A 100 14.35 24.31 23.46
C LEU A 100 14.32 23.94 24.95
N GLU A 101 13.35 24.50 25.70
CA GLU A 101 13.11 24.13 27.10
C GLU A 101 12.64 22.69 27.23
N GLU A 102 11.85 22.22 26.25
CA GLU A 102 11.43 20.85 26.08
C GLU A 102 11.76 20.37 24.66
N ALA A 103 12.33 19.19 24.53
CA ALA A 103 12.59 18.58 23.24
C ALA A 103 11.28 18.25 22.50
N LEU A 104 11.31 18.34 21.18
CA LEU A 104 10.19 17.99 20.32
C LEU A 104 10.54 16.76 19.50
N VAL A 105 9.57 15.88 19.28
CA VAL A 105 9.72 14.68 18.47
C VAL A 105 9.09 14.94 17.11
N VAL A 106 9.79 14.60 16.04
CA VAL A 106 9.17 14.49 14.71
C VAL A 106 8.22 13.28 14.76
N ARG A 107 6.93 13.48 14.53
CA ARG A 107 5.91 12.45 14.74
C ARG A 107 6.25 11.10 14.08
N PRO A 108 6.31 10.00 14.84
CA PRO A 108 6.40 8.64 14.28
C PRO A 108 5.02 8.09 13.93
N THR A 109 4.00 8.64 14.56
CA THR A 109 2.55 8.43 14.44
C THR A 109 1.85 9.53 15.27
N SER A 110 0.54 9.71 15.17
CA SER A 110 -0.12 10.90 15.71
C SER A 110 -1.07 10.63 16.88
N GLU A 111 -1.19 9.40 17.39
CA GLU A 111 -2.13 9.04 18.48
C GLU A 111 -2.03 9.98 19.68
N THR A 112 -0.80 10.35 20.06
CA THR A 112 -0.55 11.15 21.27
C THR A 112 -1.03 12.58 21.13
N VAL A 113 -0.72 13.26 20.02
CA VAL A 113 -1.16 14.65 19.79
C VAL A 113 -2.66 14.69 19.50
N ILE A 114 -3.18 13.70 18.78
CA ILE A 114 -4.62 13.60 18.49
C ILE A 114 -5.40 13.32 19.78
N GLY A 115 -4.92 12.38 20.61
CA GLY A 115 -5.53 12.11 21.91
C GLY A 115 -5.60 13.34 22.81
N HIS A 116 -4.53 14.15 22.85
CA HIS A 116 -4.54 15.42 23.57
C HIS A 116 -5.58 16.41 23.01
N MET A 117 -5.81 16.44 21.70
CA MET A 117 -6.82 17.32 21.12
C MET A 117 -8.23 16.78 21.35
N TYR A 118 -8.43 15.47 21.30
CA TYR A 118 -9.73 14.85 21.59
C TYR A 118 -10.15 15.09 23.03
N SER A 119 -9.23 15.08 24.00
CA SER A 119 -9.54 15.43 25.39
C SER A 119 -10.06 16.86 25.59
N LYS A 120 -9.85 17.74 24.60
CA LYS A 120 -10.38 19.12 24.61
C LYS A 120 -11.68 19.28 23.83
N TRP A 121 -11.90 18.42 22.83
CA TRP A 121 -13.04 18.53 21.91
C TRP A 121 -14.24 17.70 22.37
N LEU A 122 -13.96 16.59 23.05
CA LEU A 122 -15.00 15.67 23.54
C LEU A 122 -15.48 16.09 24.91
N ASN A 123 -16.78 16.33 25.05
CA ASN A 123 -17.40 16.70 26.33
C ASN A 123 -18.55 15.78 26.68
N SER A 124 -19.31 15.33 25.70
CA SER A 124 -20.49 14.47 25.92
C SER A 124 -20.65 13.44 24.80
N TYR A 125 -21.49 12.43 25.05
CA TYR A 125 -21.84 11.43 24.04
C TYR A 125 -22.39 12.00 22.73
N ARG A 126 -22.85 13.27 22.73
CA ARG A 126 -23.35 13.95 21.52
C ARG A 126 -22.24 14.37 20.56
N ASP A 127 -21.02 14.43 21.04
CA ASP A 127 -19.83 14.78 20.24
C ASP A 127 -19.26 13.53 19.55
N LEU A 128 -19.80 12.32 19.87
CA LEU A 128 -19.37 11.05 19.32
C LEU A 128 -20.29 10.56 18.18
N PRO A 129 -19.81 9.84 17.18
CA PRO A 129 -18.38 9.51 17.00
C PRO A 129 -17.56 10.68 16.43
N ILE A 130 -16.29 10.77 16.79
CA ILE A 130 -15.29 11.61 16.09
C ILE A 130 -14.66 10.74 15.02
N LEU A 131 -14.76 11.15 13.73
CA LEU A 131 -14.30 10.39 12.58
C LEU A 131 -13.31 11.25 11.76
N ILE A 132 -12.03 11.14 12.06
CA ILE A 132 -10.99 11.98 11.45
C ILE A 132 -9.96 11.13 10.72
N ASN A 133 -9.59 11.62 9.53
CA ASN A 133 -8.50 11.15 8.70
C ASN A 133 -7.44 12.24 8.52
N GLN A 134 -6.18 11.85 8.38
CA GLN A 134 -5.06 12.74 8.09
C GLN A 134 -4.18 12.16 6.98
N TRP A 135 -3.91 12.94 5.93
CA TRP A 135 -2.90 12.69 4.92
C TRP A 135 -1.62 13.43 5.29
N THR A 136 -0.55 12.71 5.53
CA THR A 136 0.66 13.32 6.09
C THR A 136 1.92 12.47 5.89
N ASN A 137 3.06 12.97 6.40
CA ASN A 137 4.28 12.23 6.56
C ASN A 137 4.52 11.85 8.02
N VAL A 138 5.32 10.84 8.24
CA VAL A 138 5.88 10.46 9.55
C VAL A 138 7.35 10.09 9.41
N MET A 139 8.08 10.13 10.51
CA MET A 139 9.49 9.76 10.55
C MET A 139 9.74 8.67 11.60
N ARG A 140 10.31 7.55 11.12
CA ARG A 140 10.78 6.43 11.94
C ARG A 140 12.21 6.11 11.53
N TRP A 141 13.18 6.29 12.43
CA TRP A 141 14.60 6.20 12.08
C TRP A 141 15.02 4.77 11.78
N GLU A 142 15.11 4.45 10.51
CA GLU A 142 15.39 3.10 10.00
C GLU A 142 16.89 2.86 9.75
N LYS A 143 17.37 1.71 10.19
CA LYS A 143 18.76 1.29 9.98
C LYS A 143 18.99 0.66 8.59
N ARG A 144 17.98 -0.05 8.07
CA ARG A 144 18.05 -0.78 6.79
C ARG A 144 16.92 -0.31 5.89
N THR A 145 17.21 0.68 5.08
CA THR A 145 16.21 1.34 4.24
C THR A 145 16.07 0.68 2.87
N ARG A 146 14.87 0.75 2.31
CA ARG A 146 14.53 0.32 0.96
C ARG A 146 13.40 1.20 0.45
N LEU A 147 13.58 1.83 -0.71
CA LEU A 147 12.62 2.77 -1.29
C LEU A 147 11.20 2.20 -1.30
N PHE A 148 10.22 2.99 -0.92
CA PHE A 148 8.80 2.68 -0.68
C PHE A 148 8.51 1.65 0.43
N LEU A 149 9.31 0.61 0.61
CA LEU A 149 9.02 -0.47 1.55
C LEU A 149 9.37 -0.14 2.99
N ARG A 150 10.53 0.49 3.18
CA ARG A 150 11.06 0.85 4.50
C ARG A 150 11.99 2.03 4.36
N THR A 151 11.50 3.23 4.65
CA THR A 151 12.25 4.50 4.63
C THR A 151 12.10 5.21 5.96
N SER A 152 13.07 6.06 6.30
CA SER A 152 13.02 6.82 7.55
C SER A 152 11.88 7.83 7.56
N GLU A 153 11.62 8.48 6.44
CA GLU A 153 10.43 9.30 6.21
C GLU A 153 9.58 8.68 5.12
N PHE A 154 8.27 8.68 5.29
CA PHE A 154 7.31 8.22 4.29
C PHE A 154 6.00 8.98 4.38
N LEU A 155 5.29 9.05 3.26
CA LEU A 155 3.92 9.51 3.21
C LEU A 155 2.98 8.37 3.59
N TRP A 156 1.94 8.72 4.30
CA TRP A 156 0.89 7.79 4.66
C TRP A 156 -0.45 8.49 4.86
N GLN A 157 -1.45 7.70 5.07
CA GLN A 157 -2.72 8.10 5.62
C GLN A 157 -2.83 7.45 6.99
N GLU A 158 -3.30 8.20 7.96
CA GLU A 158 -3.68 7.71 9.28
C GLU A 158 -5.07 8.23 9.64
N GLY A 159 -5.94 7.31 10.03
CA GLY A 159 -7.24 7.65 10.57
C GLY A 159 -7.27 7.44 12.07
N HIS A 160 -8.02 8.28 12.76
CA HIS A 160 -8.18 8.25 14.20
C HIS A 160 -9.62 8.55 14.55
N THR A 161 -10.25 7.67 15.30
CA THR A 161 -11.66 7.83 15.64
C THR A 161 -11.88 7.66 17.14
N ALA A 162 -12.99 8.22 17.63
CA ALA A 162 -13.45 8.02 19.02
C ALA A 162 -14.92 7.68 19.03
N HIS A 163 -15.31 6.72 19.88
CA HIS A 163 -16.63 6.10 19.91
C HIS A 163 -17.16 6.00 21.34
N GLU A 164 -18.50 5.89 21.47
CA GLU A 164 -19.17 5.73 22.75
C GLU A 164 -18.95 4.33 23.34
N THR A 165 -18.90 3.28 22.49
CA THR A 165 -18.83 1.89 22.93
C THR A 165 -17.70 1.09 22.29
N LEU A 166 -17.31 -0.01 22.96
CA LEU A 166 -16.37 -0.98 22.38
C LEU A 166 -16.88 -1.55 21.05
N GLN A 167 -18.20 -1.80 20.97
CA GLN A 167 -18.80 -2.36 19.77
C GLN A 167 -18.66 -1.41 18.58
N ASP A 168 -18.97 -0.12 18.76
CA ASP A 168 -18.84 0.89 17.70
C ASP A 168 -17.37 1.01 17.23
N ALA A 169 -16.41 0.97 18.17
CA ALA A 169 -14.99 1.01 17.84
C ALA A 169 -14.53 -0.24 17.08
N GLU A 170 -15.03 -1.42 17.44
CA GLU A 170 -14.71 -2.67 16.73
C GLU A 170 -15.31 -2.68 15.32
N GLU A 171 -16.57 -2.26 15.17
CA GLU A 171 -17.23 -2.13 13.86
C GLU A 171 -16.47 -1.15 12.95
N GLU A 172 -16.02 -0.03 13.51
CA GLU A 172 -15.22 0.95 12.79
C GLU A 172 -13.85 0.38 12.37
N THR A 173 -13.17 -0.32 13.28
CA THR A 173 -11.89 -0.97 13.01
C THR A 173 -12.00 -1.95 11.83
N LEU A 174 -13.05 -2.75 11.81
CA LEU A 174 -13.30 -3.74 10.76
C LEU A 174 -13.77 -3.10 9.44
N LYS A 175 -14.56 -2.04 9.50
CA LYS A 175 -14.97 -1.26 8.33
C LYS A 175 -13.78 -0.65 7.59
N MET A 176 -12.84 -0.07 8.33
CA MET A 176 -11.63 0.51 7.73
C MET A 176 -10.70 -0.56 7.16
N LEU A 177 -10.59 -1.71 7.83
CA LEU A 177 -9.87 -2.87 7.30
C LEU A 177 -10.45 -3.33 5.96
N GLU A 178 -11.78 -3.38 5.84
CA GLU A 178 -12.47 -3.77 4.61
C GLU A 178 -12.24 -2.76 3.48
N ILE A 179 -12.30 -1.45 3.76
CA ILE A 179 -11.98 -0.40 2.78
C ILE A 179 -10.55 -0.57 2.24
N TYR A 180 -9.60 -0.91 3.11
CA TYR A 180 -8.24 -1.20 2.66
C TYR A 180 -8.15 -2.47 1.81
N ARG A 181 -8.86 -3.54 2.20
CA ARG A 181 -8.91 -4.79 1.43
C ARG A 181 -9.44 -4.52 0.01
N GLU A 182 -10.61 -3.90 -0.10
CA GLU A 182 -11.20 -3.53 -1.39
C GLU A 182 -10.28 -2.63 -2.22
N THR A 183 -9.59 -1.68 -1.58
CA THR A 183 -8.64 -0.80 -2.29
C THR A 183 -7.45 -1.59 -2.83
N LEU A 184 -6.87 -2.49 -2.05
CA LEU A 184 -5.76 -3.32 -2.51
C LEU A 184 -6.20 -4.29 -3.61
N GLU A 185 -7.35 -4.93 -3.47
CA GLU A 185 -7.85 -5.91 -4.43
C GLU A 185 -8.40 -5.26 -5.70
N ASP A 186 -9.35 -4.33 -5.56
CA ASP A 186 -10.06 -3.75 -6.71
C ASP A 186 -9.25 -2.68 -7.46
N ILE A 187 -8.47 -1.87 -6.73
CA ILE A 187 -7.75 -0.74 -7.32
C ILE A 187 -6.31 -1.10 -7.63
N CYS A 188 -5.59 -1.70 -6.66
CA CYS A 188 -4.20 -2.10 -6.83
C CYS A 188 -4.04 -3.49 -7.47
N ALA A 189 -5.13 -4.25 -7.64
CA ALA A 189 -5.13 -5.63 -8.13
C ALA A 189 -4.23 -6.58 -7.30
N ILE A 190 -4.16 -6.37 -5.99
CA ILE A 190 -3.33 -7.14 -5.05
C ILE A 190 -4.24 -7.93 -4.11
N PRO A 191 -4.36 -9.25 -4.24
CA PRO A 191 -5.10 -10.08 -3.30
C PRO A 191 -4.37 -10.13 -1.95
N VAL A 192 -5.14 -10.16 -0.86
CA VAL A 192 -4.60 -10.11 0.50
C VAL A 192 -5.23 -11.15 1.42
N VAL A 193 -4.47 -11.61 2.40
CA VAL A 193 -4.98 -12.39 3.53
C VAL A 193 -5.29 -11.43 4.66
N VAL A 194 -6.52 -11.51 5.18
CA VAL A 194 -7.03 -10.67 6.27
C VAL A 194 -6.92 -11.43 7.58
N GLY A 195 -6.41 -10.81 8.63
CA GLY A 195 -6.36 -11.46 9.94
C GLY A 195 -6.00 -10.53 11.08
N GLU A 196 -6.08 -11.09 12.29
CA GLU A 196 -5.66 -10.44 13.53
C GLU A 196 -4.18 -10.72 13.79
N LYS A 197 -3.43 -9.73 14.25
CA LYS A 197 -2.05 -9.89 14.68
C LYS A 197 -2.02 -10.66 16.02
N PRO A 198 -1.06 -11.57 16.20
CA PRO A 198 -0.86 -12.20 17.50
C PRO A 198 -0.47 -11.15 18.55
N GLU A 199 -0.73 -11.45 19.82
CA GLU A 199 -0.54 -10.53 20.95
C GLU A 199 0.84 -9.85 20.98
N HIS A 200 1.90 -10.57 20.63
CA HIS A 200 3.27 -10.07 20.63
C HIS A 200 3.68 -9.24 19.41
N ASP A 201 2.82 -9.17 18.37
CA ASP A 201 3.07 -8.40 17.11
C ASP A 201 1.97 -7.35 16.87
N LYS A 202 1.08 -7.12 17.83
CA LYS A 202 0.07 -6.08 17.74
C LYS A 202 0.68 -4.70 17.91
N PHE A 203 -0.03 -3.68 17.44
CA PHE A 203 0.37 -2.28 17.63
C PHE A 203 0.47 -1.94 19.12
N ALA A 204 1.55 -1.26 19.49
CA ALA A 204 1.83 -0.90 20.88
C ALA A 204 0.71 -0.01 21.47
N GLY A 205 0.08 -0.46 22.56
CA GLY A 205 -1.05 0.20 23.18
C GLY A 205 -2.43 -0.22 22.61
N ALA A 206 -2.50 -1.00 21.56
CA ALA A 206 -3.79 -1.48 21.02
C ALA A 206 -4.37 -2.65 21.83
N LEU A 207 -5.71 -2.70 21.90
CA LEU A 207 -6.45 -3.86 22.36
C LEU A 207 -6.36 -5.00 21.33
N ARG A 208 -6.59 -4.67 20.04
CA ARG A 208 -6.48 -5.58 18.88
C ARG A 208 -5.87 -4.87 17.70
N THR A 209 -5.16 -5.61 16.89
CA THR A 209 -4.60 -5.14 15.62
C THR A 209 -4.99 -6.10 14.51
N TYR A 210 -5.62 -5.58 13.47
CA TYR A 210 -5.87 -6.30 12.23
C TYR A 210 -4.92 -5.84 11.15
N ALA A 211 -4.55 -6.74 10.24
CA ALA A 211 -3.66 -6.42 9.13
C ALA A 211 -4.04 -7.16 7.85
N LEU A 212 -3.53 -6.64 6.74
CA LEU A 212 -3.64 -7.21 5.41
C LEU A 212 -2.24 -7.61 4.94
N GLU A 213 -2.04 -8.90 4.68
CA GLU A 213 -0.78 -9.46 4.19
C GLU A 213 -0.92 -9.86 2.72
N ALA A 214 -0.10 -9.27 1.86
CA ALA A 214 -0.02 -9.61 0.44
C ALA A 214 1.19 -10.52 0.17
N MET A 215 1.06 -11.44 -0.79
CA MET A 215 2.19 -12.24 -1.26
C MET A 215 2.89 -11.55 -2.43
N MET A 216 4.19 -11.34 -2.32
CA MET A 216 5.02 -10.80 -3.39
C MET A 216 5.52 -11.91 -4.32
N GLN A 217 6.05 -11.57 -5.50
CA GLN A 217 6.51 -12.55 -6.49
C GLN A 217 7.65 -13.45 -5.98
N ASP A 218 8.42 -13.01 -4.97
CA ASP A 218 9.41 -13.84 -4.28
C ASP A 218 8.82 -14.64 -3.11
N LYS A 219 7.49 -14.75 -3.06
CA LYS A 219 6.70 -15.52 -2.09
C LYS A 219 6.81 -15.03 -0.64
N LYS A 220 7.31 -13.82 -0.42
CA LYS A 220 7.33 -13.20 0.91
C LYS A 220 6.08 -12.39 1.17
N ALA A 221 5.76 -12.25 2.46
CA ALA A 221 4.67 -11.42 2.93
C ALA A 221 5.04 -9.93 2.96
N LEU A 222 4.09 -9.09 2.52
CA LEU A 222 4.13 -7.65 2.69
C LEU A 222 2.90 -7.21 3.46
N GLN A 223 3.10 -6.71 4.69
CA GLN A 223 2.03 -6.03 5.42
C GLN A 223 1.67 -4.74 4.70
N SER A 224 0.46 -4.69 4.16
CA SER A 224 0.03 -3.62 3.25
C SER A 224 -0.75 -2.51 3.94
N ALA A 225 -1.61 -2.86 4.91
CA ALA A 225 -2.36 -1.91 5.73
C ALA A 225 -2.68 -2.52 7.09
N THR A 226 -3.02 -1.67 8.07
CA THR A 226 -3.41 -2.08 9.42
C THR A 226 -4.60 -1.27 9.92
N SER A 227 -5.40 -1.88 10.80
CA SER A 227 -6.47 -1.23 11.53
C SER A 227 -6.47 -1.72 12.98
N HIS A 228 -6.54 -0.78 13.93
CA HIS A 228 -6.32 -1.02 15.34
C HIS A 228 -7.54 -0.58 16.15
N ASN A 229 -8.06 -1.48 16.97
CA ASN A 229 -8.89 -1.11 18.10
C ASN A 229 -7.95 -0.78 19.27
N LEU A 230 -7.87 0.48 19.65
CA LEU A 230 -7.00 0.96 20.73
C LEU A 230 -7.61 0.76 22.11
N GLY A 231 -8.89 0.34 22.16
CA GLY A 231 -9.63 0.23 23.42
C GLY A 231 -9.75 1.59 24.11
N GLN A 232 -9.51 1.62 25.41
CA GLN A 232 -9.47 2.83 26.24
C GLN A 232 -8.07 3.18 26.73
N ASN A 233 -7.02 2.56 26.22
CA ASN A 233 -5.65 2.77 26.72
C ASN A 233 -5.20 4.21 26.51
N PHE A 234 -5.30 4.71 25.28
CA PHE A 234 -4.99 6.12 24.97
C PHE A 234 -5.96 7.08 25.64
N SER A 235 -7.26 6.72 25.71
CA SER A 235 -8.26 7.58 26.33
C SER A 235 -7.97 7.81 27.81
N LYS A 236 -7.58 6.78 28.54
CA LYS A 236 -7.18 6.91 29.95
C LYS A 236 -5.88 7.68 30.13
N ALA A 237 -4.90 7.47 29.24
CA ALA A 237 -3.61 8.16 29.30
C ALA A 237 -3.71 9.66 28.99
N PHE A 238 -4.61 10.07 28.10
CA PHE A 238 -4.76 11.45 27.64
C PHE A 238 -6.00 12.17 28.20
N GLY A 239 -6.85 11.48 29.00
CA GLY A 239 -8.06 12.06 29.56
C GLY A 239 -9.12 12.33 28.48
N ILE A 240 -9.31 11.39 27.54
CA ILE A 240 -10.38 11.47 26.52
C ILE A 240 -11.63 10.89 27.12
N ASP A 241 -12.30 11.67 27.96
CA ASP A 241 -13.53 11.32 28.67
C ASP A 241 -14.71 12.16 28.22
N PHE A 242 -15.91 11.69 28.51
CA PHE A 242 -17.16 12.33 28.12
C PHE A 242 -18.28 12.00 29.10
N LEU A 243 -19.29 12.86 29.18
CA LEU A 243 -20.53 12.56 29.89
C LEU A 243 -21.40 11.63 29.02
N ASN A 244 -21.61 10.42 29.51
CA ASN A 244 -22.48 9.43 28.86
C ASN A 244 -23.98 9.79 28.99
N ARG A 245 -24.85 8.94 28.48
CA ARG A 245 -26.31 9.17 28.47
C ARG A 245 -26.94 9.26 29.88
N ASP A 246 -26.25 8.69 30.86
CA ASP A 246 -26.68 8.71 32.28
C ASP A 246 -26.00 9.85 33.08
N ASN A 247 -25.36 10.82 32.41
CA ASN A 247 -24.56 11.89 32.99
C ASN A 247 -23.41 11.41 33.89
N GLN A 248 -22.87 10.23 33.59
CA GLN A 248 -21.66 9.70 34.24
C GLN A 248 -20.45 9.91 33.32
N LEU A 249 -19.28 10.14 33.92
CA LEU A 249 -18.04 10.25 33.19
C LEU A 249 -17.59 8.88 32.72
N ASP A 250 -17.30 8.74 31.44
CA ASP A 250 -16.76 7.53 30.83
C ASP A 250 -15.64 7.86 29.86
N TYR A 251 -14.76 6.90 29.55
CA TYR A 251 -13.68 7.05 28.58
C TYR A 251 -14.11 6.61 27.19
N ALA A 252 -13.77 7.38 26.17
CA ALA A 252 -14.03 7.01 24.79
C ALA A 252 -13.25 5.74 24.37
N TRP A 253 -13.84 4.96 23.47
CA TRP A 253 -13.19 3.87 22.77
C TRP A 253 -12.60 4.41 21.48
N THR A 254 -11.28 4.20 21.28
CA THR A 254 -10.57 4.81 20.15
C THR A 254 -10.08 3.78 19.17
N THR A 255 -9.93 4.20 17.91
CA THR A 255 -9.32 3.40 16.85
C THR A 255 -8.24 4.19 16.13
N SER A 256 -7.28 3.49 15.51
CA SER A 256 -6.39 4.06 14.51
C SER A 256 -6.17 3.08 13.36
N TRP A 257 -5.97 3.60 12.16
CA TRP A 257 -5.82 2.77 10.96
C TRP A 257 -5.01 3.51 9.90
N GLY A 258 -4.23 2.75 9.09
CA GLY A 258 -3.29 3.39 8.18
C GLY A 258 -2.80 2.54 7.02
N ILE A 259 -2.49 3.24 5.92
CA ILE A 259 -1.79 2.75 4.75
C ILE A 259 -0.74 3.76 4.32
N SER A 260 0.39 3.30 3.80
CA SER A 260 1.51 4.16 3.40
C SER A 260 1.89 3.97 1.93
N THR A 261 2.85 4.78 1.49
CA THR A 261 3.53 4.61 0.18
C THR A 261 4.15 3.22 -0.02
N ARG A 262 4.18 2.36 1.02
CA ARG A 262 4.52 0.93 0.89
C ARG A 262 3.62 0.21 -0.13
N ALA A 263 2.37 0.64 -0.31
CA ALA A 263 1.47 0.10 -1.32
C ALA A 263 2.06 0.21 -2.74
N ILE A 264 2.83 1.28 -3.05
CA ILE A 264 3.54 1.42 -4.34
C ILE A 264 4.59 0.33 -4.48
N GLY A 265 5.36 0.04 -3.43
CA GLY A 265 6.28 -1.08 -3.38
C GLY A 265 5.58 -2.43 -3.61
N GLY A 266 4.39 -2.60 -3.03
CA GLY A 266 3.53 -3.75 -3.26
C GLY A 266 3.12 -3.90 -4.73
N ILE A 267 2.67 -2.82 -5.38
CA ILE A 267 2.32 -2.82 -6.81
C ILE A 267 3.51 -3.25 -7.68
N ILE A 268 4.70 -2.70 -7.41
CA ILE A 268 5.94 -3.06 -8.14
C ILE A 268 6.22 -4.56 -7.99
N MET A 269 6.23 -5.07 -6.75
CA MET A 269 6.60 -6.44 -6.45
C MET A 269 5.54 -7.48 -6.87
N THR A 270 4.28 -7.08 -6.99
CA THR A 270 3.19 -7.96 -7.43
C THR A 270 3.10 -8.00 -8.96
N HIS A 271 3.22 -6.87 -9.64
CA HIS A 271 2.87 -6.77 -11.06
C HIS A 271 4.05 -6.57 -12.00
N GLY A 272 5.17 -6.00 -11.53
CA GLY A 272 6.34 -5.70 -12.35
C GLY A 272 6.94 -6.93 -13.06
N ASP A 273 7.56 -6.71 -14.21
CA ASP A 273 8.31 -7.69 -14.98
C ASP A 273 9.78 -7.29 -15.20
N ASP A 274 10.51 -8.03 -16.01
CA ASP A 274 11.93 -7.73 -16.29
C ASP A 274 12.14 -6.55 -17.26
N ASP A 275 11.03 -5.92 -17.70
CA ASP A 275 11.03 -4.72 -18.54
C ASP A 275 10.58 -3.45 -17.76
N GLY A 276 10.11 -3.58 -16.53
CA GLY A 276 9.71 -2.47 -15.67
C GLY A 276 8.43 -2.72 -14.86
N ILE A 277 7.86 -1.65 -14.29
CA ILE A 277 6.59 -1.73 -13.58
C ILE A 277 5.43 -2.02 -14.54
N ILE A 278 4.38 -2.68 -14.06
CA ILE A 278 3.07 -2.79 -14.72
C ILE A 278 2.04 -2.18 -13.77
N LEU A 279 1.42 -1.08 -14.18
CA LEU A 279 0.41 -0.42 -13.36
C LEU A 279 -0.99 -0.99 -13.65
N PRO A 280 -1.73 -1.41 -12.63
CA PRO A 280 -3.16 -1.65 -12.76
C PRO A 280 -3.85 -0.37 -13.29
N PRO A 281 -4.72 -0.46 -14.30
CA PRO A 281 -5.37 0.73 -14.90
C PRO A 281 -6.10 1.63 -13.93
N LYS A 282 -6.68 1.09 -12.86
CA LYS A 282 -7.43 1.87 -11.87
C LYS A 282 -6.53 2.78 -11.01
N ILE A 283 -5.24 2.42 -10.85
CA ILE A 283 -4.27 3.22 -10.09
C ILE A 283 -3.31 4.03 -10.99
N ALA A 284 -3.25 3.74 -12.29
CA ALA A 284 -2.33 4.37 -13.22
C ALA A 284 -2.65 5.86 -13.44
N PRO A 285 -1.72 6.80 -13.15
CA PRO A 285 -1.91 8.23 -13.43
C PRO A 285 -2.04 8.50 -14.92
N THR A 286 -1.29 7.77 -15.75
CA THR A 286 -1.43 7.73 -17.20
C THR A 286 -1.91 6.34 -17.59
N LYS A 287 -3.15 6.24 -18.03
CA LYS A 287 -3.77 4.98 -18.47
C LYS A 287 -3.41 4.65 -19.91
N VAL A 288 -3.34 5.67 -20.74
CA VAL A 288 -3.05 5.52 -22.16
C VAL A 288 -2.00 6.55 -22.61
N VAL A 289 -1.06 6.09 -23.41
CA VAL A 289 -0.13 6.95 -24.14
C VAL A 289 -0.30 6.75 -25.64
N VAL A 290 -0.46 7.83 -26.38
CA VAL A 290 -0.49 7.84 -27.85
C VAL A 290 0.92 8.16 -28.35
N VAL A 291 1.48 7.30 -29.22
CA VAL A 291 2.85 7.45 -29.72
C VAL A 291 2.82 7.57 -31.24
N PRO A 292 2.99 8.79 -31.79
CA PRO A 292 3.14 8.99 -33.23
C PRO A 292 4.47 8.42 -33.74
N ILE A 293 4.39 7.75 -34.91
CA ILE A 293 5.52 7.09 -35.58
C ILE A 293 5.65 7.71 -36.98
N PHE A 294 6.82 8.23 -37.31
CA PHE A 294 7.10 8.91 -38.57
C PHE A 294 8.56 8.73 -38.97
N THR A 295 8.83 8.89 -40.29
CA THR A 295 10.16 8.84 -40.87
C THR A 295 10.50 10.09 -41.67
N SER A 296 9.50 10.90 -42.03
CA SER A 296 9.66 12.17 -42.77
C SER A 296 8.94 13.31 -42.06
N VAL A 297 9.21 14.55 -42.46
CA VAL A 297 8.56 15.76 -41.93
C VAL A 297 7.06 15.78 -42.25
N GLU A 298 6.69 15.31 -43.43
CA GLU A 298 5.28 15.24 -43.82
C GLU A 298 4.52 14.18 -43.03
N GLU A 299 5.08 13.00 -42.87
CA GLU A 299 4.53 11.95 -42.00
C GLU A 299 4.40 12.44 -40.55
N LYS A 300 5.38 13.18 -40.05
CA LYS A 300 5.33 13.77 -38.70
C LYS A 300 4.09 14.64 -38.55
N ARG A 301 3.84 15.57 -39.49
CA ARG A 301 2.65 16.44 -39.42
C ARG A 301 1.35 15.65 -39.40
N GLN A 302 1.21 14.70 -40.32
CA GLN A 302 0.00 13.88 -40.43
C GLN A 302 -0.22 12.98 -39.22
N THR A 303 0.82 12.31 -38.71
CA THR A 303 0.71 11.43 -37.54
C THR A 303 0.45 12.21 -36.26
N PHE A 304 0.99 13.44 -36.11
CA PHE A 304 0.70 14.29 -34.95
C PHE A 304 -0.77 14.75 -34.94
N GLU A 305 -1.26 15.26 -36.08
CA GLU A 305 -2.67 15.66 -36.22
C GLU A 305 -3.63 14.48 -35.95
N HIS A 306 -3.28 13.28 -36.41
CA HIS A 306 -4.06 12.07 -36.14
C HIS A 306 -3.95 11.60 -34.68
N ALA A 307 -2.77 11.68 -34.06
CA ALA A 307 -2.57 11.35 -32.66
C ALA A 307 -3.37 12.28 -31.74
N ASP A 308 -3.56 13.55 -32.11
CA ASP A 308 -4.42 14.48 -31.38
C ASP A 308 -5.88 14.04 -31.43
N LYS A 309 -6.38 13.60 -32.58
CA LYS A 309 -7.77 13.06 -32.72
C LYS A 309 -7.93 11.79 -31.88
N VAL A 310 -6.95 10.88 -31.96
CA VAL A 310 -6.92 9.66 -31.13
C VAL A 310 -6.98 10.02 -29.64
N ALA A 311 -6.16 10.98 -29.21
CA ALA A 311 -6.11 11.41 -27.81
C ALA A 311 -7.40 12.09 -27.36
N GLU A 312 -8.06 12.87 -28.21
CA GLU A 312 -9.33 13.53 -27.92
C GLU A 312 -10.42 12.49 -27.63
N ILE A 313 -10.59 11.51 -28.51
CA ILE A 313 -11.56 10.40 -28.33
C ILE A 313 -11.29 9.65 -27.01
N LEU A 314 -10.03 9.36 -26.74
CA LEU A 314 -9.64 8.66 -25.49
C LEU A 314 -9.88 9.52 -24.25
N ARG A 315 -9.62 10.83 -24.31
CA ARG A 315 -9.88 11.78 -23.22
C ARG A 315 -11.36 11.93 -22.88
N GLU A 316 -12.20 11.97 -23.91
CA GLU A 316 -13.66 11.99 -23.72
C GLU A 316 -14.15 10.74 -22.99
N LYS A 317 -13.59 9.57 -23.31
CA LYS A 317 -14.01 8.30 -22.72
C LYS A 317 -13.41 8.02 -21.36
N LEU A 318 -12.10 8.32 -21.16
CA LEU A 318 -11.31 7.86 -20.01
C LEU A 318 -10.97 8.99 -19.01
N GLY A 319 -11.18 10.24 -19.41
CA GLY A 319 -10.78 11.43 -18.65
C GLY A 319 -9.50 12.07 -19.20
N THR A 320 -9.45 13.39 -19.16
CA THR A 320 -8.40 14.20 -19.79
C THR A 320 -7.00 13.93 -19.23
N LEU A 321 -6.89 13.77 -17.92
CA LEU A 321 -5.60 13.62 -17.23
C LEU A 321 -4.94 12.26 -17.45
N CYS A 322 -5.73 11.24 -17.82
CA CYS A 322 -5.26 9.86 -17.98
C CYS A 322 -4.61 9.57 -19.32
N VAL A 323 -4.67 10.51 -20.31
CA VAL A 323 -4.22 10.28 -21.69
C VAL A 323 -3.15 11.27 -22.08
N LYS A 324 -1.96 10.76 -22.43
CA LYS A 324 -0.81 11.55 -22.88
C LYS A 324 -0.50 11.26 -24.35
N VAL A 325 0.06 12.27 -25.05
CA VAL A 325 0.66 12.11 -26.40
C VAL A 325 2.16 12.32 -26.30
N ASP A 326 2.94 11.42 -26.87
CA ASP A 326 4.39 11.51 -26.88
C ASP A 326 4.90 12.26 -28.13
N TYR A 327 4.95 13.58 -28.05
CA TYR A 327 5.42 14.43 -29.14
C TYR A 327 6.95 14.53 -29.30
N ARG A 328 7.73 13.81 -28.49
CA ARG A 328 9.20 13.84 -28.60
C ARG A 328 9.61 13.40 -30.01
N ASP A 329 10.34 14.22 -30.71
CA ASP A 329 10.77 13.98 -32.11
C ASP A 329 12.27 13.66 -32.24
N ASN A 330 13.00 13.80 -31.14
CA ASN A 330 14.43 13.50 -31.02
C ASN A 330 14.71 12.05 -30.59
N MET A 331 13.70 11.18 -30.52
CA MET A 331 13.81 9.78 -30.12
C MET A 331 13.21 8.85 -31.17
N LYS A 332 13.86 7.67 -31.35
CA LYS A 332 13.31 6.61 -32.20
C LYS A 332 12.02 6.04 -31.58
N PRO A 333 11.07 5.55 -32.39
CA PRO A 333 9.83 4.96 -31.88
C PRO A 333 10.05 3.87 -30.83
N GLY A 334 11.02 2.97 -31.05
CA GLY A 334 11.37 1.91 -30.10
C GLY A 334 11.80 2.44 -28.72
N ASP A 335 12.53 3.55 -28.66
CA ASP A 335 12.98 4.15 -27.40
C ASP A 335 11.82 4.81 -26.65
N LYS A 336 10.87 5.43 -27.39
CA LYS A 336 9.61 5.93 -26.82
C LYS A 336 8.79 4.79 -26.23
N PHE A 337 8.60 3.70 -26.97
CA PHE A 337 7.88 2.52 -26.50
C PHE A 337 8.49 1.98 -25.22
N PHE A 338 9.82 1.88 -25.19
CA PHE A 338 10.54 1.37 -24.05
C PHE A 338 10.40 2.27 -22.81
N THR A 339 10.47 3.59 -22.98
CA THR A 339 10.22 4.56 -21.91
C THR A 339 8.85 4.31 -21.23
N TRP A 340 7.79 4.17 -22.02
CA TRP A 340 6.44 3.97 -21.49
C TRP A 340 6.19 2.57 -20.92
N ILE A 341 6.92 1.57 -21.42
CA ILE A 341 6.96 0.24 -20.84
C ILE A 341 7.56 0.29 -19.43
N GLN A 342 8.70 0.96 -19.26
CA GLN A 342 9.37 1.10 -17.97
C GLN A 342 8.54 1.88 -16.96
N LYS A 343 7.81 2.91 -17.41
CA LYS A 343 6.85 3.68 -16.60
C LYS A 343 5.54 2.94 -16.31
N GLY A 344 5.34 1.76 -16.90
CA GLY A 344 4.20 0.88 -16.59
C GLY A 344 2.86 1.35 -17.12
N VAL A 345 2.82 2.23 -18.12
CA VAL A 345 1.56 2.71 -18.72
C VAL A 345 0.77 1.52 -19.29
N PRO A 346 -0.47 1.29 -18.82
CA PRO A 346 -1.24 0.08 -19.15
C PRO A 346 -1.50 -0.14 -20.64
N LEU A 347 -1.80 0.95 -21.38
CA LEU A 347 -2.14 0.86 -22.77
C LEU A 347 -1.35 1.90 -23.59
N ARG A 348 -0.76 1.46 -24.69
CA ARG A 348 -0.13 2.32 -25.68
C ARG A 348 -0.93 2.27 -26.98
N VAL A 349 -1.16 3.41 -27.61
CA VAL A 349 -1.71 3.52 -28.97
C VAL A 349 -0.61 4.01 -29.90
N GLU A 350 -0.20 3.15 -30.82
CA GLU A 350 0.77 3.45 -31.87
C GLU A 350 0.00 4.06 -33.06
N VAL A 351 0.51 5.18 -33.61
CA VAL A 351 -0.09 5.91 -34.73
C VAL A 351 0.98 6.14 -35.80
N GLY A 352 0.99 5.32 -36.84
CA GLY A 352 1.87 5.46 -38.00
C GLY A 352 1.11 5.91 -39.26
N PRO A 353 1.80 6.10 -40.42
CA PRO A 353 1.17 6.48 -41.69
C PRO A 353 0.05 5.54 -42.15
N LYS A 354 0.16 4.23 -41.85
CA LYS A 354 -0.88 3.26 -42.17
C LYS A 354 -2.13 3.45 -41.34
N ASP A 355 -1.96 3.81 -40.06
CA ASP A 355 -3.07 4.07 -39.14
C ASP A 355 -3.80 5.35 -39.52
N VAL A 356 -3.06 6.38 -39.96
CA VAL A 356 -3.65 7.60 -40.53
C VAL A 356 -4.49 7.26 -41.75
N ALA A 357 -3.99 6.46 -42.70
CA ALA A 357 -4.68 6.09 -43.92
C ALA A 357 -5.95 5.24 -43.68
N SER A 358 -5.92 4.40 -42.63
CA SER A 358 -7.07 3.55 -42.24
C SER A 358 -8.01 4.20 -41.22
N ASN A 359 -7.78 5.46 -40.84
CA ASN A 359 -8.51 6.18 -39.80
C ASN A 359 -8.60 5.41 -38.49
N GLY A 360 -7.44 4.87 -38.03
CA GLY A 360 -7.37 4.00 -36.84
C GLY A 360 -6.12 4.20 -36.00
N GLY A 361 -5.85 3.22 -35.13
CA GLY A 361 -4.67 3.14 -34.30
C GLY A 361 -4.38 1.71 -33.84
N MET A 362 -3.13 1.42 -33.48
CA MET A 362 -2.70 0.12 -32.96
C MET A 362 -2.63 0.17 -31.44
N LEU A 363 -3.59 -0.46 -30.75
CA LEU A 363 -3.59 -0.60 -29.31
C LEU A 363 -2.64 -1.72 -28.89
N VAL A 364 -1.79 -1.47 -27.88
CA VAL A 364 -0.78 -2.41 -27.37
C VAL A 364 -0.86 -2.48 -25.86
N ARG A 365 -1.22 -3.65 -25.33
CA ARG A 365 -1.31 -3.90 -23.89
C ARG A 365 0.09 -3.96 -23.27
N ARG A 366 0.24 -3.45 -22.03
CA ARG A 366 1.50 -3.53 -21.28
C ARG A 366 1.73 -4.91 -20.67
N ASP A 367 0.69 -5.56 -20.20
CA ASP A 367 0.76 -6.78 -19.38
C ASP A 367 1.16 -8.04 -20.18
N ASN A 368 0.70 -8.18 -21.43
CA ASN A 368 0.94 -9.35 -22.27
C ASN A 368 1.48 -9.03 -23.69
N ARG A 369 1.64 -7.75 -24.02
CA ARG A 369 2.13 -7.25 -25.32
C ARG A 369 1.19 -7.52 -26.50
N GLU A 370 -0.03 -7.94 -26.26
CA GLU A 370 -1.03 -8.15 -27.30
C GLU A 370 -1.30 -6.84 -28.06
N LYS A 371 -1.43 -6.96 -29.40
CA LYS A 371 -1.70 -5.85 -30.32
C LYS A 371 -3.06 -6.02 -30.97
N LYS A 372 -3.82 -4.93 -31.03
CA LYS A 372 -5.13 -4.89 -31.67
C LYS A 372 -5.28 -3.59 -32.47
N ALA A 373 -5.45 -3.71 -33.80
CA ALA A 373 -5.85 -2.57 -34.64
C ALA A 373 -7.29 -2.17 -34.33
N CYS A 374 -7.57 -0.87 -34.31
CA CYS A 374 -8.88 -0.34 -33.99
C CYS A 374 -9.18 0.90 -34.83
N ASP A 375 -10.37 0.97 -35.40
CA ASP A 375 -10.92 2.18 -36.04
C ASP A 375 -11.28 3.22 -34.98
N LEU A 376 -11.14 4.52 -35.31
CA LEU A 376 -11.41 5.61 -34.37
C LEU A 376 -12.86 5.61 -33.85
N ASN A 377 -13.84 5.16 -34.63
CA ASN A 377 -15.24 5.09 -34.21
C ASN A 377 -15.48 4.16 -33.00
N TYR A 378 -14.59 3.18 -32.79
CA TYR A 378 -14.69 2.21 -31.70
C TYR A 378 -13.57 2.33 -30.66
N LEU A 379 -12.67 3.30 -30.88
CA LEU A 379 -11.41 3.39 -30.13
C LEU A 379 -11.63 3.58 -28.63
N GLY A 380 -12.51 4.49 -28.23
CA GLY A 380 -12.81 4.80 -26.83
C GLY A 380 -13.33 3.57 -26.06
N ASP A 381 -14.34 2.90 -26.61
CA ASP A 381 -14.95 1.72 -25.98
C ASP A 381 -14.01 0.51 -25.99
N THR A 382 -13.25 0.33 -27.07
CA THR A 382 -12.25 -0.73 -27.16
C THR A 382 -11.14 -0.51 -26.14
N ALA A 383 -10.65 0.73 -25.97
CA ALA A 383 -9.62 1.07 -24.99
C ALA A 383 -10.12 0.82 -23.55
N ALA A 384 -11.34 1.24 -23.22
CA ALA A 384 -11.95 0.98 -21.92
C ALA A 384 -12.04 -0.53 -21.61
N THR A 385 -12.56 -1.32 -22.56
CA THR A 385 -12.64 -2.79 -22.44
C THR A 385 -11.26 -3.44 -22.25
N ILE A 386 -10.25 -2.98 -22.98
CA ILE A 386 -8.88 -3.48 -22.84
C ILE A 386 -8.31 -3.14 -21.44
N LEU A 387 -8.54 -1.92 -20.94
CA LEU A 387 -8.08 -1.51 -19.61
C LEU A 387 -8.74 -2.36 -18.52
N ASP A 388 -10.04 -2.62 -18.58
CA ASP A 388 -10.73 -3.52 -17.65
C ASP A 388 -10.17 -4.95 -17.74
N GLY A 389 -9.90 -5.43 -18.96
CA GLY A 389 -9.26 -6.73 -19.18
C GLY A 389 -7.83 -6.80 -18.60
N ILE A 390 -7.06 -5.70 -18.61
CA ILE A 390 -5.74 -5.63 -17.97
C ILE A 390 -5.90 -5.70 -16.45
N GLN A 391 -6.82 -4.91 -15.87
CA GLN A 391 -7.08 -4.90 -14.42
C GLN A 391 -7.38 -6.31 -13.90
N ASN A 392 -8.32 -7.00 -14.56
CA ASN A 392 -8.75 -8.34 -14.17
C ASN A 392 -7.63 -9.39 -14.35
N ALA A 393 -6.85 -9.30 -15.44
CA ALA A 393 -5.74 -10.20 -15.68
C ALA A 393 -4.61 -10.05 -14.65
N LEU A 394 -4.33 -8.84 -14.19
CA LEU A 394 -3.35 -8.58 -13.15
C LEU A 394 -3.80 -9.16 -11.81
N PHE A 395 -5.07 -8.96 -11.43
CA PHE A 395 -5.62 -9.54 -10.21
C PHE A 395 -5.60 -11.07 -10.25
N ALA A 396 -6.14 -11.68 -11.30
CA ALA A 396 -6.19 -13.14 -11.45
C ALA A 396 -4.79 -13.78 -11.42
N ARG A 397 -3.78 -13.12 -12.00
CA ARG A 397 -2.39 -13.59 -11.94
C ARG A 397 -1.83 -13.57 -10.51
N ALA A 398 -2.11 -12.50 -9.76
CA ALA A 398 -1.66 -12.36 -8.38
C ALA A 398 -2.41 -13.31 -7.43
N GLU A 399 -3.73 -13.48 -7.64
CA GLU A 399 -4.56 -14.43 -6.90
C GLU A 399 -4.09 -15.87 -7.11
N LYS A 400 -3.80 -16.23 -8.36
CA LYS A 400 -3.22 -17.54 -8.67
C LYS A 400 -1.87 -17.76 -7.99
N LEU A 401 -0.99 -16.75 -7.96
CA LEU A 401 0.28 -16.81 -7.23
C LEU A 401 0.06 -17.07 -5.74
N LEU A 402 -0.86 -16.37 -5.12
CA LEU A 402 -1.21 -16.54 -3.71
C LEU A 402 -1.76 -17.96 -3.45
N ALA A 403 -2.71 -18.42 -4.27
CA ALA A 403 -3.32 -19.74 -4.12
C ALA A 403 -2.32 -20.88 -4.31
N ASP A 404 -1.52 -20.82 -5.38
CA ASP A 404 -0.52 -21.85 -5.70
C ASP A 404 0.61 -21.96 -4.66
N ASN A 405 0.83 -20.90 -3.85
CA ASN A 405 1.93 -20.82 -2.89
C ASN A 405 1.47 -20.60 -1.43
N THR A 406 0.22 -20.95 -1.14
CA THR A 406 -0.31 -21.06 0.22
C THR A 406 -0.50 -22.53 0.54
N HIS A 407 0.27 -23.02 1.51
CA HIS A 407 0.36 -24.43 1.88
C HIS A 407 -0.15 -24.65 3.30
N THR A 408 -0.57 -25.88 3.60
CA THR A 408 -0.96 -26.32 4.94
C THR A 408 0.08 -27.30 5.46
N ALA A 409 0.45 -27.16 6.74
CA ALA A 409 1.34 -28.09 7.43
C ALA A 409 0.69 -28.55 8.74
N ASP A 410 0.63 -29.88 8.95
CA ASP A 410 0.10 -30.52 10.18
C ASP A 410 1.20 -30.88 11.16
N SER A 411 2.44 -30.94 10.69
CA SER A 411 3.62 -31.27 11.49
C SER A 411 4.77 -30.28 11.24
N TYR A 412 5.72 -30.25 12.20
CA TYR A 412 6.92 -29.45 12.02
C TYR A 412 7.82 -29.95 10.89
N GLY A 413 7.79 -31.26 10.60
CA GLY A 413 8.50 -31.84 9.46
C GLY A 413 7.96 -31.29 8.13
N GLU A 414 6.65 -31.37 7.91
CA GLU A 414 6.00 -30.79 6.71
C GLU A 414 6.25 -29.29 6.59
N PHE A 415 6.16 -28.55 7.69
CA PHE A 415 6.49 -27.12 7.72
C PHE A 415 7.93 -26.86 7.23
N GLN A 416 8.90 -27.67 7.68
CA GLN A 416 10.29 -27.53 7.26
C GLN A 416 10.49 -27.91 5.79
N ASP A 417 9.81 -28.94 5.29
CA ASP A 417 9.88 -29.36 3.89
C ASP A 417 9.35 -28.27 2.96
N ILE A 418 8.19 -27.68 3.26
CA ILE A 418 7.62 -26.55 2.51
C ILE A 418 8.57 -25.35 2.57
N MET A 419 9.06 -25.00 3.75
CA MET A 419 9.96 -23.86 3.95
C MET A 419 11.27 -23.99 3.14
N GLN A 420 11.84 -25.19 3.05
CA GLN A 420 13.09 -25.44 2.33
C GLN A 420 12.89 -25.62 0.83
N GLY A 421 11.71 -26.07 0.42
CA GLY A 421 11.35 -26.35 -0.96
C GLY A 421 10.64 -25.17 -1.62
N GLU A 422 9.32 -25.18 -1.57
CA GLU A 422 8.48 -24.24 -2.31
C GLU A 422 8.42 -22.85 -1.67
N GLY A 423 8.55 -22.76 -0.36
CA GLY A 423 8.38 -21.53 0.41
C GLY A 423 6.95 -21.02 0.37
N GLY A 424 6.76 -19.70 0.49
CA GLY A 424 5.43 -19.08 0.42
C GLY A 424 4.76 -18.92 1.78
N PHE A 425 3.44 -18.92 1.79
CA PHE A 425 2.61 -18.86 2.98
C PHE A 425 2.35 -20.25 3.52
N ILE A 426 2.46 -20.42 4.83
CA ILE A 426 2.23 -21.71 5.49
C ILE A 426 1.18 -21.56 6.58
N LEU A 427 0.08 -22.27 6.45
CA LEU A 427 -0.97 -22.37 7.46
C LEU A 427 -0.67 -23.56 8.37
N ALA A 428 -0.37 -23.30 9.65
CA ALA A 428 -0.04 -24.33 10.62
C ALA A 428 -0.59 -24.01 12.01
N HIS A 429 -0.78 -25.03 12.83
CA HIS A 429 -1.27 -24.88 14.19
C HIS A 429 -0.18 -24.39 15.15
N TRP A 430 -0.57 -23.44 16.02
CA TRP A 430 0.28 -22.81 17.05
C TRP A 430 -0.47 -22.76 18.38
N ASP A 431 0.25 -22.93 19.49
CA ASP A 431 -0.32 -23.02 20.85
C ASP A 431 -0.67 -21.66 21.50
N GLY A 432 -0.57 -20.57 20.76
CA GLY A 432 -0.89 -19.22 21.25
C GLY A 432 0.20 -18.58 22.10
N THR A 433 1.34 -19.23 22.34
CA THR A 433 2.40 -18.72 23.22
C THR A 433 3.48 -17.95 22.47
N VAL A 434 3.93 -16.82 23.04
CA VAL A 434 5.03 -16.00 22.51
C VAL A 434 6.32 -16.81 22.41
N GLU A 435 6.61 -17.62 23.42
CA GLU A 435 7.80 -18.47 23.47
C GLU A 435 7.89 -19.41 22.24
N THR A 436 6.78 -20.04 21.87
CA THR A 436 6.73 -20.92 20.70
C THR A 436 6.89 -20.13 19.40
N ALA A 437 6.25 -18.96 19.27
CA ALA A 437 6.39 -18.10 18.11
C ALA A 437 7.84 -17.63 17.91
N GLU A 438 8.49 -17.13 18.94
CA GLU A 438 9.89 -16.71 18.91
C GLU A 438 10.85 -17.86 18.58
N LYS A 439 10.59 -19.04 19.13
CA LYS A 439 11.39 -20.25 18.85
C LYS A 439 11.33 -20.63 17.38
N ILE A 440 10.14 -20.55 16.76
CA ILE A 440 9.97 -20.81 15.32
C ILE A 440 10.71 -19.75 14.52
N GLN A 441 10.45 -18.46 14.78
CA GLN A 441 11.06 -17.35 14.06
C GLN A 441 12.60 -17.36 14.15
N LYS A 442 13.16 -17.63 15.33
CA LYS A 442 14.61 -17.70 15.54
C LYS A 442 15.25 -18.83 14.72
N LYS A 443 14.58 -19.99 14.62
CA LYS A 443 15.09 -21.16 13.90
C LYS A 443 14.92 -21.08 12.39
N THR A 444 13.80 -20.51 11.92
CA THR A 444 13.36 -20.61 10.52
C THR A 444 13.35 -19.28 9.79
N LYS A 445 13.34 -18.15 10.50
CA LYS A 445 13.05 -16.80 10.02
C LYS A 445 11.59 -16.57 9.61
N PHE A 446 10.77 -17.61 9.51
CA PHE A 446 9.34 -17.47 9.34
C PHE A 446 8.71 -16.95 10.63
N ALA A 447 7.91 -15.90 10.52
CA ALA A 447 7.15 -15.33 11.62
C ALA A 447 5.66 -15.61 11.43
N ILE A 448 4.90 -15.64 12.53
CA ILE A 448 3.44 -15.60 12.46
C ILE A 448 3.05 -14.21 11.95
N ARG A 449 2.36 -14.18 10.82
CA ARG A 449 1.92 -12.94 10.21
C ARG A 449 0.54 -12.52 10.69
N LEU A 450 -0.37 -13.48 10.71
CA LEU A 450 -1.79 -13.29 11.05
C LEU A 450 -2.37 -14.55 11.68
N VAL A 451 -3.41 -14.35 12.49
CA VAL A 451 -4.46 -15.29 12.77
C VAL A 451 -5.57 -15.01 11.76
N PRO A 452 -5.73 -15.81 10.67
CA PRO A 452 -6.68 -15.51 9.60
C PRO A 452 -8.11 -15.41 10.14
N ARG A 453 -8.90 -14.51 9.57
CA ARG A 453 -10.34 -14.38 9.89
C ARG A 453 -11.20 -15.36 9.09
N ASP A 454 -10.71 -15.71 7.91
CA ASP A 454 -11.39 -16.58 6.94
C ASP A 454 -10.56 -17.84 6.70
N GLY A 455 -11.20 -18.90 6.23
CA GLY A 455 -10.54 -20.17 5.90
C GLY A 455 -10.78 -21.27 6.93
N ASP A 456 -9.80 -22.15 7.12
CA ASP A 456 -9.89 -23.27 8.06
C ASP A 456 -9.69 -22.82 9.51
N LEU A 457 -10.80 -22.65 10.23
CA LEU A 457 -10.86 -22.28 11.65
C LEU A 457 -10.92 -23.51 12.57
N SER A 458 -10.64 -24.72 12.07
CA SER A 458 -10.70 -25.95 12.86
C SER A 458 -9.63 -25.96 13.94
N PRO A 459 -9.95 -26.42 15.14
CA PRO A 459 -8.96 -26.61 16.18
C PRO A 459 -8.04 -27.80 15.87
N GLY A 460 -6.82 -27.76 16.39
CA GLY A 460 -5.82 -28.80 16.18
C GLY A 460 -4.76 -28.79 17.25
N SER A 461 -3.58 -29.33 16.93
CA SER A 461 -2.45 -29.39 17.83
C SER A 461 -1.27 -28.60 17.28
N CYS A 462 -0.64 -27.80 18.14
CA CYS A 462 0.56 -27.04 17.79
C CYS A 462 1.65 -27.95 17.19
N MET A 463 2.14 -27.60 16.01
CA MET A 463 3.14 -28.38 15.27
C MET A 463 4.49 -28.56 16.03
N ILE A 464 4.76 -27.73 17.04
CA ILE A 464 6.00 -27.78 17.86
C ILE A 464 5.79 -28.47 19.18
N THR A 465 4.72 -28.08 19.91
CA THR A 465 4.53 -28.47 21.32
C THR A 465 3.50 -29.59 21.50
N GLY A 466 2.68 -29.87 20.48
CA GLY A 466 1.54 -30.78 20.57
C GLY A 466 0.38 -30.27 21.44
N LYS A 467 0.48 -29.09 22.03
CA LYS A 467 -0.58 -28.47 22.82
C LYS A 467 -1.78 -28.07 21.93
N PRO A 468 -2.99 -27.95 22.50
CA PRO A 468 -4.17 -27.51 21.75
C PRO A 468 -3.94 -26.15 21.06
N SER A 469 -4.45 -26.03 19.83
CA SER A 469 -4.49 -24.82 19.03
C SER A 469 -5.94 -24.56 18.61
N LYS A 470 -6.39 -23.31 18.67
CA LYS A 470 -7.75 -22.94 18.30
C LYS A 470 -7.99 -23.04 16.80
N GLN A 471 -7.01 -22.62 16.01
CA GLN A 471 -7.03 -22.62 14.53
C GLN A 471 -5.62 -22.53 13.97
N ARG A 472 -5.47 -22.70 12.67
CA ARG A 472 -4.21 -22.45 11.97
C ARG A 472 -3.90 -20.96 11.92
N VAL A 473 -2.62 -20.62 11.97
CA VAL A 473 -2.11 -19.27 11.79
C VAL A 473 -1.22 -19.20 10.56
N LEU A 474 -1.09 -18.01 9.98
CA LEU A 474 -0.29 -17.77 8.79
C LEU A 474 1.16 -17.50 9.15
N PHE A 475 2.07 -18.35 8.68
CA PHE A 475 3.51 -18.14 8.74
C PHE A 475 4.07 -17.71 7.38
N ALA A 476 4.99 -16.76 7.38
CA ALA A 476 5.75 -16.39 6.19
C ALA A 476 7.08 -15.72 6.53
N LEU A 477 8.00 -15.70 5.54
CA LEU A 477 9.05 -14.70 5.48
C LEU A 477 8.42 -13.35 5.13
N ALA A 478 8.95 -12.25 5.68
CA ALA A 478 8.39 -10.91 5.45
C ALA A 478 9.46 -9.87 5.10
N TYR A 479 9.00 -8.77 4.51
CA TYR A 479 9.78 -7.57 4.21
C TYR A 479 9.94 -6.67 5.43
#